data_af9393ccc0c51b879acd03d2db97236d
#
_entry.id   af9393ccc0c51b879acd03d2db97236d
#
_cell.length_a   1.000
_cell.length_b   1.000
_cell.length_c   1.000
_cell.angle_alpha   90.00
_cell.angle_beta   90.00
_cell.angle_gamma   90.00
#
_symmetry.space_group_name_H-M   'P 1'
#
loop_
_entity.id
_entity.type
_entity.pdbx_description
1 polymer ?
#
loop_
_entity_poly.entity_id
_entity_poly.type
_entity_poly.pdbx_seq_one_letter_code
_entity_poly.pdbx_strand_id
1 'polypeptide(L)'
;MKILFFSHGKRANGGAERCLLDLVKGLKQARESWEIYVVFPAKDELWEMTRPYLSGYAFIRQPWWLVRPKKRNWRKRLLFNLKKSPAIRKTRDYIREIKPDITITNTLAPPIGAIASQAENIPHDWFIHEIPELARNLTYLFCEGSCLEKISSLSQRILVPSDFAGKYYTNKLSSPEKIDVVYQSVEVNPPKRTEPDQSFTIGMLGNFEPNKGQHIAIEALREVVKKYPDTRLLLIGGNNSRYAQELEKRITEYNLRQNVSIVAHTVHPHDYLIQADA
;
A
#
# COMPACT_ATOMS: atom_id res chain seq x y z
N MET A 1 -2.84 -24.96 -7.51
CA MET A 1 -2.47 -24.30 -6.24
C MET A 1 -3.54 -23.27 -5.89
N LYS A 2 -4.01 -23.28 -4.65
CA LYS A 2 -4.99 -22.33 -4.12
C LYS A 2 -4.29 -21.33 -3.21
N ILE A 3 -4.39 -20.04 -3.51
CA ILE A 3 -3.77 -18.96 -2.74
C ILE A 3 -4.86 -18.07 -2.17
N LEU A 4 -4.82 -17.80 -0.86
CA LEU A 4 -5.76 -16.89 -0.22
C LEU A 4 -5.03 -15.65 0.31
N PHE A 5 -5.38 -14.48 -0.22
CA PHE A 5 -4.89 -13.19 0.24
C PHE A 5 -5.83 -12.53 1.25
N PHE A 6 -5.23 -11.84 2.24
CA PHE A 6 -5.96 -10.96 3.15
C PHE A 6 -5.61 -9.51 2.86
N SER A 7 -6.61 -8.75 2.39
CA SER A 7 -6.49 -7.32 2.11
C SER A 7 -7.00 -6.49 3.28
N HIS A 8 -6.39 -5.32 3.49
CA HIS A 8 -6.81 -4.36 4.51
C HIS A 8 -7.48 -3.12 3.90
N GLY A 9 -7.20 -2.82 2.65
CA GLY A 9 -7.64 -1.63 1.94
C GLY A 9 -9.04 -1.74 1.39
N LYS A 10 -9.63 -0.56 1.17
CA LYS A 10 -10.93 -0.37 0.56
C LYS A 10 -10.86 0.31 -0.81
N ARG A 11 -9.85 1.12 -1.03
CA ARG A 11 -9.65 1.87 -2.27
C ARG A 11 -8.36 1.42 -2.94
N ALA A 12 -8.30 1.45 -4.26
CA ALA A 12 -7.12 1.09 -5.02
C ALA A 12 -6.04 2.21 -5.07
N ASN A 13 -6.05 3.11 -4.09
CA ASN A 13 -5.22 4.32 -4.07
C ASN A 13 -3.98 4.25 -3.16
N GLY A 14 -3.79 3.15 -2.46
CA GLY A 14 -2.59 2.90 -1.65
C GLY A 14 -1.60 1.98 -2.37
N GLY A 15 -0.31 2.09 -2.03
CA GLY A 15 0.72 1.24 -2.63
C GLY A 15 0.50 -0.25 -2.38
N ALA A 16 0.10 -0.62 -1.16
CA ALA A 16 -0.16 -2.01 -0.81
C ALA A 16 -1.38 -2.60 -1.55
N GLU A 17 -2.43 -1.79 -1.75
CA GLU A 17 -3.62 -2.20 -2.50
C GLU A 17 -3.31 -2.38 -3.99
N ARG A 18 -2.54 -1.45 -4.56
CA ARG A 18 -2.11 -1.56 -5.95
C ARG A 18 -1.21 -2.77 -6.15
N CYS A 19 -0.27 -2.99 -5.24
CA CYS A 19 0.58 -4.17 -5.25
C CYS A 19 -0.24 -5.48 -5.22
N LEU A 20 -1.30 -5.56 -4.40
CA LEU A 20 -2.18 -6.73 -4.39
C LEU A 20 -2.85 -6.95 -5.75
N LEU A 21 -3.37 -5.89 -6.37
CA LEU A 21 -3.99 -5.97 -7.69
C LEU A 21 -3.01 -6.49 -8.75
N ASP A 22 -1.82 -5.88 -8.79
CA ASP A 22 -0.79 -6.22 -9.77
C ASP A 22 -0.25 -7.64 -9.53
N LEU A 23 -0.09 -8.05 -8.27
CA LEU A 23 0.31 -9.41 -7.89
C LEU A 23 -0.73 -10.45 -8.31
N VAL A 24 -2.02 -10.20 -8.06
CA VAL A 24 -3.11 -11.11 -8.45
C VAL A 24 -3.18 -11.25 -9.98
N LYS A 25 -3.07 -10.14 -10.73
CA LYS A 25 -3.01 -10.14 -12.19
C LYS A 25 -1.81 -10.96 -12.68
N GLY A 26 -0.62 -10.65 -12.19
CA GLY A 26 0.61 -11.32 -12.60
C GLY A 26 0.62 -12.82 -12.30
N LEU A 27 0.15 -13.23 -11.13
CA LEU A 27 0.01 -14.63 -10.76
C LEU A 27 -0.96 -15.38 -11.70
N LYS A 28 -2.11 -14.75 -12.03
CA LYS A 28 -3.09 -15.35 -12.93
C LYS A 28 -2.57 -15.46 -14.37
N GLN A 29 -1.82 -14.47 -14.83
CA GLN A 29 -1.14 -14.50 -16.13
C GLN A 29 -0.03 -15.56 -16.19
N ALA A 30 0.78 -15.66 -15.13
CA ALA A 30 1.88 -16.61 -15.07
C ALA A 30 1.42 -18.07 -14.91
N ARG A 31 0.30 -18.30 -14.23
CA ARG A 31 -0.24 -19.62 -13.90
C ARG A 31 -1.77 -19.59 -13.92
N GLU A 32 -2.37 -19.73 -15.08
CA GLU A 32 -3.82 -19.68 -15.28
C GLU A 32 -4.58 -20.73 -14.41
N SER A 33 -3.96 -21.89 -14.19
CA SER A 33 -4.52 -22.97 -13.36
C SER A 33 -4.54 -22.67 -11.86
N TRP A 34 -3.88 -21.60 -11.40
CA TRP A 34 -3.91 -21.24 -9.99
C TRP A 34 -5.24 -20.58 -9.62
N GLU A 35 -5.79 -21.01 -8.51
CA GLU A 35 -7.01 -20.45 -7.94
C GLU A 35 -6.64 -19.39 -6.91
N ILE A 36 -7.08 -18.16 -7.15
CA ILE A 36 -6.75 -17.02 -6.31
C ILE A 36 -8.01 -16.53 -5.60
N TYR A 37 -7.92 -16.45 -4.29
CA TYR A 37 -8.99 -16.00 -3.41
C TYR A 37 -8.54 -14.77 -2.63
N VAL A 38 -9.47 -13.85 -2.32
CA VAL A 38 -9.15 -12.67 -1.52
C VAL A 38 -10.23 -12.40 -0.48
N VAL A 39 -9.81 -12.15 0.75
CA VAL A 39 -10.67 -11.57 1.79
C VAL A 39 -10.53 -10.06 1.77
N PHE A 40 -11.61 -9.36 1.46
CA PHE A 40 -11.72 -7.90 1.48
C PHE A 40 -12.43 -7.41 2.74
N PRO A 41 -12.15 -6.18 3.23
CA PRO A 41 -12.88 -5.59 4.35
C PRO A 41 -14.30 -5.14 3.99
N ALA A 42 -14.56 -4.84 2.72
CA ALA A 42 -15.86 -4.43 2.17
C ALA A 42 -15.88 -4.55 0.64
N LYS A 43 -17.07 -4.44 0.04
CA LYS A 43 -17.24 -4.27 -1.41
C LYS A 43 -16.93 -2.82 -1.78
N ASP A 44 -15.87 -2.63 -2.58
CA ASP A 44 -15.34 -1.31 -2.96
C ASP A 44 -14.50 -1.39 -4.24
N GLU A 45 -13.84 -0.27 -4.59
CA GLU A 45 -13.05 -0.11 -5.81
C GLU A 45 -11.98 -1.20 -5.99
N LEU A 46 -11.22 -1.53 -4.93
CA LEU A 46 -10.19 -2.57 -5.01
C LEU A 46 -10.79 -3.93 -5.35
N TRP A 47 -11.92 -4.28 -4.73
CA TRP A 47 -12.64 -5.50 -5.06
C TRP A 47 -13.12 -5.50 -6.52
N GLU A 48 -13.71 -4.39 -7.00
CA GLU A 48 -14.19 -4.30 -8.38
C GLU A 48 -13.08 -4.49 -9.40
N MET A 49 -11.91 -3.89 -9.18
CA MET A 49 -10.75 -4.02 -10.04
C MET A 49 -10.10 -5.41 -9.98
N THR A 50 -10.15 -6.08 -8.82
CA THR A 50 -9.44 -7.34 -8.61
C THR A 50 -10.30 -8.55 -8.98
N ARG A 51 -11.64 -8.48 -8.77
CA ARG A 51 -12.56 -9.62 -8.93
C ARG A 51 -12.46 -10.37 -10.26
N PRO A 52 -12.18 -9.73 -11.41
CA PRO A 52 -12.10 -10.46 -12.70
C PRO A 52 -11.01 -11.55 -12.72
N TYR A 53 -10.03 -11.46 -11.83
CA TYR A 53 -8.89 -12.37 -11.74
C TYR A 53 -9.03 -13.42 -10.62
N LEU A 54 -10.13 -13.37 -9.85
CA LEU A 54 -10.32 -14.22 -8.67
C LEU A 54 -11.17 -15.45 -8.98
N SER A 55 -10.81 -16.54 -8.32
CA SER A 55 -11.65 -17.76 -8.24
C SER A 55 -12.75 -17.63 -7.18
N GLY A 56 -12.57 -16.76 -6.19
CA GLY A 56 -13.57 -16.43 -5.19
C GLY A 56 -13.10 -15.36 -4.21
N TYR A 57 -14.02 -14.87 -3.38
CA TYR A 57 -13.73 -13.82 -2.39
C TYR A 57 -14.72 -13.89 -1.22
N ALA A 58 -14.32 -13.25 -0.10
CA ALA A 58 -15.20 -12.99 1.03
C ALA A 58 -15.06 -11.56 1.55
N PHE A 59 -16.13 -11.05 2.17
CA PHE A 59 -16.10 -9.76 2.85
C PHE A 59 -16.04 -9.97 4.36
N ILE A 60 -14.82 -9.84 4.94
CA ILE A 60 -14.59 -10.00 6.36
C ILE A 60 -13.82 -8.80 6.87
N ARG A 61 -14.47 -7.99 7.70
CA ARG A 61 -13.82 -6.83 8.32
C ARG A 61 -12.86 -7.30 9.41
N GLN A 62 -11.57 -7.06 9.18
CA GLN A 62 -10.50 -7.42 10.11
C GLN A 62 -10.09 -6.22 10.97
N PRO A 63 -10.04 -6.34 12.30
CA PRO A 63 -9.53 -5.26 13.16
C PRO A 63 -8.02 -5.09 12.99
N TRP A 64 -7.57 -3.84 13.01
CA TRP A 64 -6.17 -3.47 12.85
C TRP A 64 -5.50 -3.30 14.21
N TRP A 65 -4.26 -3.72 14.32
CA TRP A 65 -3.39 -3.44 15.46
C TRP A 65 -2.44 -2.26 15.23
N LEU A 66 -2.49 -1.63 14.05
CA LEU A 66 -1.82 -0.35 13.78
C LEU A 66 -2.81 0.81 13.95
N VAL A 67 -2.37 1.86 14.62
CA VAL A 67 -3.16 3.06 14.89
C VAL A 67 -2.28 4.30 14.82
N ARG A 68 -2.89 5.48 14.62
CA ARG A 68 -2.17 6.74 14.83
C ARG A 68 -1.84 6.91 16.33
N PRO A 69 -0.67 7.44 16.74
CA PRO A 69 -0.25 7.55 18.15
C PRO A 69 -1.31 8.21 19.04
N LYS A 70 -1.89 9.34 18.59
CA LYS A 70 -2.98 10.04 19.31
C LYS A 70 -4.26 9.20 19.51
N LYS A 71 -4.40 8.09 18.78
CA LYS A 71 -5.54 7.17 18.90
C LYS A 71 -5.21 5.89 19.66
N ARG A 72 -3.98 5.76 20.20
CA ARG A 72 -3.56 4.62 21.01
C ARG A 72 -4.13 4.76 22.42
N ASN A 73 -5.21 4.03 22.74
CA ASN A 73 -5.86 4.07 24.04
C ASN A 73 -6.51 2.72 24.38
N TRP A 74 -6.91 2.57 25.65
CA TRP A 74 -7.54 1.34 26.15
C TRP A 74 -8.86 0.98 25.46
N ARG A 75 -9.67 1.98 25.05
CA ARG A 75 -10.94 1.75 24.34
C ARG A 75 -10.69 1.08 22.98
N LYS A 76 -9.64 1.47 22.26
CA LYS A 76 -9.25 0.84 21.00
C LYS A 76 -8.77 -0.59 21.21
N ARG A 77 -8.04 -0.87 22.30
CA ARG A 77 -7.62 -2.23 22.67
C ARG A 77 -8.83 -3.11 22.98
N LEU A 78 -9.78 -2.61 23.75
CA LEU A 78 -11.03 -3.31 24.05
C LEU A 78 -11.82 -3.61 22.78
N LEU A 79 -12.02 -2.62 21.90
CA LEU A 79 -12.70 -2.79 20.61
C LEU A 79 -11.99 -3.80 19.71
N PHE A 80 -10.66 -3.80 19.69
CA PHE A 80 -9.89 -4.80 18.94
C PHE A 80 -10.18 -6.19 19.48
N ASN A 81 -10.10 -6.40 20.80
CA ASN A 81 -10.32 -7.70 21.42
C ASN A 81 -11.76 -8.21 21.20
N LEU A 82 -12.77 -7.33 21.29
CA LEU A 82 -14.16 -7.69 21.01
C LEU A 82 -14.39 -8.11 19.55
N LYS A 83 -13.72 -7.45 18.60
CA LYS A 83 -13.86 -7.73 17.16
C LYS A 83 -12.97 -8.85 16.65
N LYS A 84 -11.90 -9.17 17.37
CA LYS A 84 -10.89 -10.16 16.97
C LYS A 84 -11.50 -11.56 16.86
N SER A 85 -12.19 -12.04 17.90
CA SER A 85 -12.69 -13.42 17.93
C SER A 85 -13.74 -13.72 16.86
N PRO A 86 -14.75 -12.87 16.62
CA PRO A 86 -15.67 -13.05 15.50
C PRO A 86 -14.99 -13.00 14.12
N ALA A 87 -13.99 -12.11 13.95
CA ALA A 87 -13.26 -12.03 12.70
C ALA A 87 -12.41 -13.28 12.45
N ILE A 88 -11.71 -13.78 13.46
CA ILE A 88 -10.95 -15.04 13.36
C ILE A 88 -11.90 -16.20 13.00
N ARG A 89 -13.04 -16.34 13.67
CA ARG A 89 -13.99 -17.43 13.39
C ARG A 89 -14.42 -17.41 11.94
N LYS A 90 -14.92 -16.25 11.43
CA LYS A 90 -15.34 -16.10 10.04
C LYS A 90 -14.22 -16.39 9.05
N THR A 91 -13.00 -15.97 9.36
CA THR A 91 -11.84 -16.21 8.50
C THR A 91 -11.48 -17.69 8.47
N ARG A 92 -11.52 -18.39 9.63
CA ARG A 92 -11.31 -19.83 9.72
C ARG A 92 -12.38 -20.61 8.93
N ASP A 93 -13.65 -20.23 9.06
CA ASP A 93 -14.74 -20.89 8.33
C ASP A 93 -14.51 -20.78 6.81
N TYR A 94 -14.07 -19.60 6.32
CA TYR A 94 -13.73 -19.41 4.92
C TYR A 94 -12.47 -20.19 4.49
N ILE A 95 -11.43 -20.27 5.33
CA ILE A 95 -10.25 -21.11 5.08
C ILE A 95 -10.65 -22.59 4.94
N ARG A 96 -11.52 -23.11 5.82
CA ARG A 96 -12.01 -24.48 5.75
C ARG A 96 -12.83 -24.78 4.49
N GLU A 97 -13.59 -23.82 4.03
CA GLU A 97 -14.39 -23.90 2.78
C GLU A 97 -13.46 -24.01 1.56
N ILE A 98 -12.47 -23.10 1.45
CA ILE A 98 -11.57 -23.02 0.29
C ILE A 98 -10.49 -24.09 0.33
N LYS A 99 -9.95 -24.39 1.51
CA LYS A 99 -8.76 -25.23 1.73
C LYS A 99 -7.57 -24.74 0.90
N PRO A 100 -7.07 -23.51 1.17
CA PRO A 100 -5.95 -22.96 0.42
C PRO A 100 -4.65 -23.70 0.75
N ASP A 101 -3.74 -23.79 -0.23
CA ASP A 101 -2.41 -24.35 -0.04
C ASP A 101 -1.51 -23.40 0.75
N ILE A 102 -1.75 -22.09 0.59
CA ILE A 102 -1.03 -21.00 1.26
C ILE A 102 -1.93 -19.79 1.46
N THR A 103 -1.66 -19.05 2.52
CA THR A 103 -2.32 -17.77 2.79
C THR A 103 -1.31 -16.63 2.85
N ILE A 104 -1.69 -15.43 2.44
CA ILE A 104 -0.80 -14.25 2.42
C ILE A 104 -1.53 -13.04 3.00
N THR A 105 -0.98 -12.43 4.04
CA THR A 105 -1.46 -11.12 4.53
C THR A 105 -0.70 -10.00 3.83
N ASN A 106 -1.40 -9.22 3.01
CA ASN A 106 -0.81 -8.17 2.16
C ASN A 106 -0.71 -6.81 2.86
N THR A 107 -0.23 -6.78 4.10
CA THR A 107 0.01 -5.55 4.89
C THR A 107 0.38 -5.89 6.33
N LEU A 108 0.99 -4.94 7.01
CA LEU A 108 1.31 -5.10 8.44
C LEU A 108 0.06 -4.98 9.36
N ALA A 109 -1.04 -4.35 8.89
CA ALA A 109 -2.10 -3.86 9.77
C ALA A 109 -3.00 -4.92 10.43
N PRO A 110 -3.62 -5.92 9.76
CA PRO A 110 -4.47 -6.90 10.40
C PRO A 110 -3.74 -8.23 10.67
N PRO A 111 -3.74 -8.72 11.91
CA PRO A 111 -3.15 -10.03 12.22
C PRO A 111 -4.11 -11.20 12.03
N ILE A 112 -5.37 -10.93 11.64
CA ILE A 112 -6.45 -11.92 11.70
C ILE A 112 -6.22 -13.09 10.73
N GLY A 113 -5.76 -12.78 9.51
CA GLY A 113 -5.45 -13.80 8.51
C GLY A 113 -4.41 -14.79 9.01
N ALA A 114 -3.27 -14.29 9.51
CA ALA A 114 -2.19 -15.10 10.05
C ALA A 114 -2.64 -15.98 11.22
N ILE A 115 -3.40 -15.41 12.18
CA ILE A 115 -3.92 -16.16 13.34
C ILE A 115 -4.90 -17.26 12.89
N ALA A 116 -5.77 -16.97 11.94
CA ALA A 116 -6.73 -17.93 11.43
C ALA A 116 -6.04 -19.07 10.66
N SER A 117 -5.03 -18.74 9.86
CA SER A 117 -4.25 -19.71 9.09
C SER A 117 -3.49 -20.67 10.01
N GLN A 118 -2.83 -20.15 11.05
CA GLN A 118 -2.17 -20.99 12.05
C GLN A 118 -3.17 -21.96 12.72
N ALA A 119 -4.36 -21.48 13.08
CA ALA A 119 -5.39 -22.30 13.73
C ALA A 119 -5.97 -23.38 12.82
N GLU A 120 -5.80 -23.29 11.51
CA GLU A 120 -6.19 -24.30 10.52
C GLU A 120 -4.98 -25.06 9.94
N ASN A 121 -3.78 -24.85 10.48
CA ASN A 121 -2.52 -25.46 10.03
C ASN A 121 -2.22 -25.18 8.54
N ILE A 122 -2.60 -24.01 8.03
CA ILE A 122 -2.28 -23.58 6.68
C ILE A 122 -1.01 -22.70 6.71
N PRO A 123 -0.02 -22.94 5.83
CA PRO A 123 1.15 -22.08 5.68
C PRO A 123 0.73 -20.63 5.43
N HIS A 124 1.41 -19.70 6.12
CA HIS A 124 1.11 -18.28 6.01
C HIS A 124 2.37 -17.47 5.72
N ASP A 125 2.32 -16.61 4.70
CA ASP A 125 3.32 -15.61 4.41
C ASP A 125 2.79 -14.21 4.73
N TRP A 126 3.69 -13.33 5.16
CA TRP A 126 3.34 -11.95 5.44
C TRP A 126 4.04 -11.03 4.46
N PHE A 127 3.29 -10.28 3.64
CA PHE A 127 3.86 -9.26 2.76
C PHE A 127 3.71 -7.89 3.42
N ILE A 128 4.82 -7.35 3.94
CA ILE A 128 4.86 -6.12 4.71
C ILE A 128 5.34 -4.97 3.82
N HIS A 129 4.46 -4.02 3.55
CA HIS A 129 4.75 -2.85 2.73
C HIS A 129 5.13 -1.61 3.55
N GLU A 130 4.79 -1.59 4.83
CA GLU A 130 4.92 -0.43 5.69
C GLU A 130 6.07 -0.58 6.67
N ILE A 131 6.75 0.53 6.96
CA ILE A 131 7.58 0.74 8.14
C ILE A 131 6.82 1.74 9.01
N PRO A 132 6.26 1.33 10.16
CA PRO A 132 5.31 2.17 10.92
C PRO A 132 5.84 3.55 11.29
N GLU A 133 7.12 3.67 11.63
CA GLU A 133 7.75 4.94 12.00
C GLU A 133 7.85 5.90 10.82
N LEU A 134 8.05 5.37 9.60
CA LEU A 134 8.14 6.15 8.36
C LEU A 134 6.77 6.35 7.71
N ALA A 135 5.83 5.44 7.97
CA ALA A 135 4.49 5.45 7.41
C ALA A 135 3.52 6.26 8.29
N ARG A 136 3.42 7.56 8.06
CA ARG A 136 2.35 8.44 8.58
C ARG A 136 2.17 8.43 10.10
N ASN A 137 3.23 8.31 10.87
CA ASN A 137 3.12 8.22 12.32
C ASN A 137 2.16 7.11 12.76
N LEU A 138 2.32 5.91 12.25
CA LEU A 138 1.64 4.73 12.74
C LEU A 138 2.40 4.14 13.93
N THR A 139 1.66 3.53 14.83
CA THR A 139 2.21 2.78 15.97
C THR A 139 1.35 1.55 16.24
N TYR A 140 1.94 0.58 16.91
CA TYR A 140 1.19 -0.58 17.35
C TYR A 140 0.22 -0.23 18.49
N LEU A 141 -0.97 -0.78 18.43
CA LEU A 141 -1.98 -0.65 19.49
C LEU A 141 -1.53 -1.36 20.78
N PHE A 142 -0.79 -2.44 20.63
CA PHE A 142 -0.20 -3.25 21.69
C PHE A 142 1.30 -2.95 21.87
N CYS A 143 2.02 -3.78 22.61
CA CYS A 143 3.47 -3.72 22.65
C CYS A 143 4.05 -4.08 21.29
N GLU A 144 4.96 -3.27 20.75
CA GLU A 144 5.59 -3.50 19.46
C GLU A 144 6.30 -4.87 19.42
N GLY A 145 7.13 -5.17 20.41
CA GLY A 145 7.83 -6.46 20.47
C GLY A 145 6.88 -7.66 20.40
N SER A 146 5.72 -7.60 21.10
CA SER A 146 4.73 -8.67 21.03
C SER A 146 4.04 -8.77 19.66
N CYS A 147 3.93 -7.68 18.91
CA CYS A 147 3.39 -7.71 17.56
C CYS A 147 4.41 -8.26 16.58
N LEU A 148 5.67 -7.85 16.69
CA LEU A 148 6.78 -8.35 15.87
C LEU A 148 7.04 -9.84 16.11
N GLU A 149 6.99 -10.28 17.37
CA GLU A 149 7.09 -11.70 17.72
C GLU A 149 5.98 -12.54 17.06
N LYS A 150 4.75 -12.02 17.04
CA LYS A 150 3.65 -12.68 16.34
C LYS A 150 3.85 -12.74 14.83
N ILE A 151 4.41 -11.69 14.21
CA ILE A 151 4.76 -11.71 12.79
C ILE A 151 5.76 -12.85 12.54
N SER A 152 6.84 -12.92 13.33
CA SER A 152 7.87 -13.96 13.21
C SER A 152 7.30 -15.37 13.39
N SER A 153 6.50 -15.59 14.45
CA SER A 153 5.99 -16.92 14.81
C SER A 153 4.86 -17.41 13.90
N LEU A 154 4.05 -16.49 13.34
CA LEU A 154 2.92 -16.83 12.49
C LEU A 154 3.27 -16.93 11.00
N SER A 155 4.48 -16.53 10.60
CA SER A 155 4.90 -16.53 9.20
C SER A 155 5.84 -17.67 8.87
N GLN A 156 5.62 -18.30 7.71
CA GLN A 156 6.60 -19.14 7.06
C GLN A 156 7.68 -18.29 6.40
N ARG A 157 7.24 -17.25 5.66
CA ARG A 157 8.09 -16.21 5.05
C ARG A 157 7.54 -14.83 5.36
N ILE A 158 8.44 -13.85 5.35
CA ILE A 158 8.12 -12.44 5.53
C ILE A 158 8.66 -11.70 4.31
N LEU A 159 7.75 -11.32 3.43
CA LEU A 159 8.08 -10.64 2.19
C LEU A 159 8.13 -9.13 2.42
N VAL A 160 9.15 -8.47 1.87
CA VAL A 160 9.32 -7.02 1.96
C VAL A 160 9.66 -6.43 0.59
N PRO A 161 9.25 -5.17 0.29
CA PRO A 161 9.32 -4.63 -1.06
C PRO A 161 10.69 -4.04 -1.45
N SER A 162 11.68 -4.03 -0.56
CA SER A 162 13.00 -3.45 -0.83
C SER A 162 14.04 -3.91 0.18
N ASP A 163 15.33 -3.80 -0.20
CA ASP A 163 16.45 -4.06 0.71
C ASP A 163 16.44 -3.14 1.93
N PHE A 164 15.96 -1.90 1.79
CA PHE A 164 15.82 -0.99 2.91
C PHE A 164 14.82 -1.54 3.95
N ALA A 165 13.66 -2.00 3.50
CA ALA A 165 12.67 -2.64 4.38
C ALA A 165 13.22 -3.96 4.95
N GLY A 166 13.94 -4.73 4.14
CA GLY A 166 14.63 -5.96 4.58
C GLY A 166 15.57 -5.69 5.74
N LYS A 167 16.50 -4.75 5.59
CA LYS A 167 17.45 -4.34 6.64
C LYS A 167 16.74 -3.85 7.91
N TYR A 168 15.67 -3.07 7.76
CA TYR A 168 14.88 -2.59 8.90
C TYR A 168 14.28 -3.75 9.70
N TYR A 169 13.63 -4.70 9.03
CA TYR A 169 12.97 -5.82 9.71
C TYR A 169 13.94 -6.89 10.21
N THR A 170 15.08 -7.10 9.56
CA THR A 170 16.18 -7.97 10.05
C THR A 170 16.63 -7.58 11.44
N ASN A 171 16.68 -6.29 11.74
CA ASN A 171 17.09 -5.79 13.06
C ASN A 171 15.97 -5.83 14.11
N LYS A 172 14.73 -6.13 13.72
CA LYS A 172 13.57 -6.04 14.64
C LYS A 172 12.85 -7.38 14.86
N LEU A 173 12.91 -8.29 13.92
CA LEU A 173 12.21 -9.58 14.00
C LEU A 173 13.10 -10.66 14.66
N SER A 174 12.47 -11.57 15.36
CA SER A 174 13.17 -12.70 16.00
C SER A 174 13.55 -13.82 15.03
N SER A 175 13.07 -13.75 13.79
CA SER A 175 13.33 -14.74 12.73
C SER A 175 13.73 -14.05 11.43
N PRO A 176 14.92 -13.39 11.39
CA PRO A 176 15.38 -12.64 10.22
C PRO A 176 15.62 -13.53 8.99
N GLU A 177 15.89 -14.81 9.18
CA GLU A 177 16.08 -15.81 8.11
C GLU A 177 14.83 -16.07 7.28
N LYS A 178 13.66 -15.64 7.76
CA LYS A 178 12.38 -15.74 7.02
C LYS A 178 12.13 -14.56 6.10
N ILE A 179 12.99 -13.54 6.09
CA ILE A 179 12.80 -12.31 5.32
C ILE A 179 13.29 -12.53 3.90
N ASP A 180 12.37 -12.35 2.94
CA ASP A 180 12.67 -12.35 1.52
C ASP A 180 12.33 -10.97 0.92
N VAL A 181 13.24 -10.42 0.12
CA VAL A 181 12.99 -9.18 -0.63
C VAL A 181 12.32 -9.52 -1.94
N VAL A 182 11.10 -9.00 -2.12
CA VAL A 182 10.31 -9.16 -3.34
C VAL A 182 9.95 -7.77 -3.86
N TYR A 183 10.69 -7.29 -4.84
CA TYR A 183 10.44 -5.98 -5.46
C TYR A 183 9.05 -5.94 -6.08
N GLN A 184 8.39 -4.81 -5.88
CA GLN A 184 7.09 -4.57 -6.51
C GLN A 184 7.29 -4.27 -7.99
N SER A 185 6.40 -4.81 -8.81
CA SER A 185 6.33 -4.49 -10.25
C SER A 185 5.13 -3.61 -10.52
N VAL A 186 5.22 -2.84 -11.60
CA VAL A 186 4.10 -2.11 -12.19
C VAL A 186 4.00 -2.49 -13.67
N GLU A 187 2.79 -2.54 -14.17
CA GLU A 187 2.57 -2.71 -15.60
C GLU A 187 3.07 -1.45 -16.33
N VAL A 188 4.08 -1.61 -17.18
CA VAL A 188 4.63 -0.51 -17.97
C VAL A 188 3.99 -0.58 -19.36
N ASN A 189 3.03 0.27 -19.61
CA ASN A 189 2.52 0.54 -20.95
C ASN A 189 3.06 1.90 -21.39
N PRO A 190 4.25 1.98 -22.04
CA PRO A 190 4.77 3.25 -22.47
C PRO A 190 3.86 3.80 -23.56
N PRO A 191 3.11 4.87 -23.30
CA PRO A 191 2.42 5.55 -24.38
C PRO A 191 3.46 6.21 -25.27
N LYS A 192 3.19 6.27 -26.55
CA LYS A 192 4.02 7.02 -27.48
C LYS A 192 3.79 8.51 -27.19
N ARG A 193 4.79 9.19 -26.66
CA ARG A 193 4.82 10.64 -26.67
C ARG A 193 4.86 11.09 -28.14
N THR A 194 3.87 11.85 -28.56
CA THR A 194 3.68 12.17 -29.98
C THR A 194 4.51 13.38 -30.41
N GLU A 195 4.89 14.28 -29.51
CA GLU A 195 5.71 15.47 -29.80
C GLU A 195 6.59 15.84 -28.59
N PRO A 196 7.85 16.26 -28.79
CA PRO A 196 8.64 16.87 -27.71
C PRO A 196 8.06 18.26 -27.41
N ASP A 197 7.59 18.45 -26.16
CA ASP A 197 7.27 19.79 -25.66
C ASP A 197 8.60 20.58 -25.53
N GLN A 198 8.57 21.88 -25.78
CA GLN A 198 9.74 22.75 -25.62
C GLN A 198 10.11 22.94 -24.13
N SER A 199 9.22 22.59 -23.22
CA SER A 199 9.40 22.72 -21.77
C SER A 199 9.75 21.37 -21.12
N PHE A 200 10.75 21.36 -20.25
CA PHE A 200 11.09 20.18 -19.44
C PHE A 200 10.09 20.00 -18.29
N THR A 201 9.37 18.90 -18.25
CA THR A 201 8.33 18.61 -17.26
C THR A 201 8.78 17.53 -16.29
N ILE A 202 8.76 17.83 -15.00
CA ILE A 202 9.02 16.91 -13.90
C ILE A 202 7.69 16.37 -13.39
N GLY A 203 7.49 15.05 -13.41
CA GLY A 203 6.28 14.39 -12.91
C GLY A 203 6.48 13.86 -11.50
N MET A 204 5.53 14.16 -10.59
CA MET A 204 5.55 13.61 -9.23
C MET A 204 4.21 12.99 -8.89
N LEU A 205 4.17 11.65 -8.78
CA LEU A 205 2.97 10.89 -8.45
C LEU A 205 2.94 10.55 -6.96
N GLY A 206 1.82 10.86 -6.30
CA GLY A 206 1.57 10.44 -4.92
C GLY A 206 0.47 11.23 -4.23
N ASN A 207 -0.17 10.61 -3.24
CA ASN A 207 -1.12 11.34 -2.40
C ASN A 207 -0.46 12.57 -1.77
N PHE A 208 -1.20 13.67 -1.71
CA PHE A 208 -0.68 14.90 -1.11
C PHE A 208 -0.58 14.76 0.41
N GLU A 209 0.64 14.46 0.85
CA GLU A 209 1.00 14.23 2.25
C GLU A 209 2.46 14.67 2.49
N PRO A 210 2.77 15.23 3.66
CA PRO A 210 4.10 15.76 3.95
C PRO A 210 5.25 14.78 3.71
N ASN A 211 5.05 13.49 4.00
CA ASN A 211 6.05 12.44 3.80
C ASN A 211 6.31 12.09 2.32
N LYS A 212 5.52 12.64 1.39
CA LYS A 212 5.74 12.45 -0.05
C LYS A 212 6.62 13.54 -0.67
N GLY A 213 6.86 14.65 0.06
CA GLY A 213 7.86 15.65 -0.33
C GLY A 213 7.43 16.63 -1.42
N GLN A 214 6.14 16.77 -1.76
CA GLN A 214 5.68 17.74 -2.78
C GLN A 214 6.15 19.17 -2.44
N HIS A 215 6.18 19.55 -1.16
CA HIS A 215 6.69 20.85 -0.75
C HIS A 215 8.18 21.03 -1.06
N ILE A 216 8.98 19.96 -0.96
CA ILE A 216 10.41 19.99 -1.32
C ILE A 216 10.57 20.15 -2.83
N ALA A 217 9.75 19.46 -3.63
CA ALA A 217 9.76 19.60 -5.08
C ALA A 217 9.41 21.04 -5.52
N ILE A 218 8.43 21.68 -4.87
CA ILE A 218 8.07 23.08 -5.15
C ILE A 218 9.23 24.04 -4.75
N GLU A 219 9.86 23.80 -3.60
CA GLU A 219 11.03 24.60 -3.18
C GLU A 219 12.21 24.43 -4.14
N ALA A 220 12.49 23.21 -4.59
CA ALA A 220 13.53 22.95 -5.60
C ALA A 220 13.21 23.63 -6.93
N LEU A 221 11.95 23.53 -7.40
CA LEU A 221 11.52 24.17 -8.63
C LEU A 221 11.73 25.69 -8.60
N ARG A 222 11.49 26.35 -7.45
CA ARG A 222 11.77 27.79 -7.28
C ARG A 222 13.21 28.17 -7.65
N GLU A 223 14.18 27.31 -7.33
CA GLU A 223 15.57 27.56 -7.69
C GLU A 223 15.85 27.22 -9.16
N VAL A 224 15.24 26.15 -9.68
CA VAL A 224 15.42 25.70 -11.06
C VAL A 224 14.91 26.73 -12.06
N VAL A 225 13.72 27.32 -11.84
CA VAL A 225 13.12 28.29 -12.79
C VAL A 225 13.93 29.60 -12.90
N LYS A 226 14.80 29.90 -11.98
CA LYS A 226 15.73 31.05 -12.11
C LYS A 226 16.67 30.89 -13.29
N LYS A 227 17.04 29.66 -13.62
CA LYS A 227 17.95 29.32 -14.71
C LYS A 227 17.21 28.75 -15.92
N TYR A 228 16.11 28.04 -15.69
CA TYR A 228 15.31 27.36 -16.69
C TYR A 228 13.82 27.73 -16.49
N PRO A 229 13.39 28.92 -16.93
CA PRO A 229 12.07 29.48 -16.61
C PRO A 229 10.90 28.65 -17.14
N ASP A 230 11.10 27.88 -18.21
CA ASP A 230 10.06 27.05 -18.84
C ASP A 230 9.91 25.65 -18.19
N THR A 231 10.71 25.35 -17.15
CA THR A 231 10.57 24.06 -16.42
C THR A 231 9.22 23.99 -15.73
N ARG A 232 8.55 22.83 -15.86
CA ARG A 232 7.24 22.56 -15.27
C ARG A 232 7.32 21.45 -14.23
N LEU A 233 6.45 21.51 -13.23
CA LEU A 233 6.24 20.47 -12.23
C LEU A 233 4.79 20.01 -12.27
N LEU A 234 4.57 18.74 -12.57
CA LEU A 234 3.26 18.10 -12.60
C LEU A 234 3.08 17.26 -11.34
N LEU A 235 2.23 17.72 -10.42
CA LEU A 235 1.89 17.03 -9.18
C LEU A 235 0.60 16.24 -9.36
N ILE A 236 0.69 14.88 -9.32
CA ILE A 236 -0.44 13.99 -9.58
C ILE A 236 -0.85 13.30 -8.27
N GLY A 237 -2.14 13.33 -7.95
CA GLY A 237 -2.69 12.72 -6.73
C GLY A 237 -3.18 13.73 -5.71
N GLY A 238 -3.52 14.94 -6.17
CA GLY A 238 -4.06 16.03 -5.36
C GLY A 238 -5.35 15.65 -4.63
N ASN A 239 -5.54 16.21 -3.44
CA ASN A 239 -6.72 16.05 -2.60
C ASN A 239 -7.07 17.39 -1.91
N ASN A 240 -8.23 17.46 -1.27
CA ASN A 240 -8.68 18.66 -0.54
C ASN A 240 -8.17 18.73 0.91
N SER A 241 -6.94 18.26 1.18
CA SER A 241 -6.36 18.30 2.51
C SER A 241 -5.81 19.68 2.87
N ARG A 242 -5.61 19.91 4.18
CA ARG A 242 -4.89 21.09 4.64
C ARG A 242 -3.50 21.21 4.01
N TYR A 243 -2.82 20.08 3.82
CA TYR A 243 -1.50 20.06 3.19
C TYR A 243 -1.57 20.49 1.71
N ALA A 244 -2.61 20.10 0.96
CA ALA A 244 -2.81 20.57 -0.40
C ALA A 244 -2.97 22.11 -0.44
N GLN A 245 -3.74 22.68 0.48
CA GLN A 245 -3.89 24.14 0.60
C GLN A 245 -2.57 24.84 0.94
N GLU A 246 -1.74 24.21 1.79
CA GLU A 246 -0.39 24.71 2.11
C GLU A 246 0.53 24.68 0.87
N LEU A 247 0.41 23.67 -0.01
CA LEU A 247 1.16 23.60 -1.28
C LEU A 247 0.71 24.73 -2.24
N GLU A 248 -0.58 24.93 -2.42
CA GLU A 248 -1.11 26.01 -3.26
C GLU A 248 -0.68 27.40 -2.78
N LYS A 249 -0.65 27.61 -1.45
CA LYS A 249 -0.14 28.86 -0.88
C LYS A 249 1.33 29.07 -1.24
N ARG A 250 2.20 28.05 -1.11
CA ARG A 250 3.62 28.11 -1.48
C ARG A 250 3.81 28.39 -2.97
N ILE A 251 3.04 27.72 -3.85
CA ILE A 251 3.07 27.96 -5.29
C ILE A 251 2.80 29.42 -5.59
N THR A 252 1.83 30.02 -4.89
CA THR A 252 1.50 31.45 -5.04
C THR A 252 2.59 32.36 -4.49
N GLU A 253 3.08 32.10 -3.29
CA GLU A 253 4.14 32.87 -2.63
C GLU A 253 5.44 32.88 -3.44
N TYR A 254 5.74 31.80 -4.14
CA TYR A 254 6.95 31.65 -4.96
C TYR A 254 6.76 32.10 -6.43
N ASN A 255 5.56 32.60 -6.79
CA ASN A 255 5.21 32.99 -8.16
C ASN A 255 5.33 31.86 -9.20
N LEU A 256 5.04 30.60 -8.78
CA LEU A 256 5.19 29.40 -9.61
C LEU A 256 3.89 28.92 -10.27
N ARG A 257 2.83 29.74 -10.31
CA ARG A 257 1.53 29.33 -10.86
C ARG A 257 1.58 28.88 -12.32
N GLN A 258 2.51 29.42 -13.11
CA GLN A 258 2.69 29.05 -14.52
C GLN A 258 3.53 27.78 -14.68
N ASN A 259 4.30 27.40 -13.66
CA ASN A 259 5.24 26.28 -13.67
C ASN A 259 4.71 25.04 -12.97
N VAL A 260 3.67 25.14 -12.14
CA VAL A 260 3.15 24.00 -11.37
C VAL A 260 1.72 23.69 -11.79
N SER A 261 1.50 22.44 -12.18
CA SER A 261 0.16 21.88 -12.45
C SER A 261 -0.18 20.83 -11.41
N ILE A 262 -1.42 20.89 -10.89
CA ILE A 262 -1.93 19.93 -9.91
C ILE A 262 -3.05 19.13 -10.56
N VAL A 263 -2.89 17.81 -10.58
CA VAL A 263 -3.90 16.86 -11.01
C VAL A 263 -4.51 16.21 -9.77
N ALA A 264 -5.83 16.20 -9.69
CA ALA A 264 -6.55 15.50 -8.64
C ALA A 264 -6.22 14.00 -8.61
N HIS A 265 -6.60 13.33 -7.53
CA HIS A 265 -6.46 11.87 -7.46
C HIS A 265 -7.12 11.21 -8.68
N THR A 266 -6.37 10.34 -9.34
CA THR A 266 -6.82 9.60 -10.54
C THR A 266 -6.45 8.12 -10.42
N VAL A 267 -7.27 7.25 -11.01
CA VAL A 267 -6.98 5.82 -11.18
C VAL A 267 -6.13 5.53 -12.42
N HIS A 268 -5.97 6.53 -13.30
CA HIS A 268 -5.17 6.49 -14.52
C HIS A 268 -4.00 7.48 -14.48
N PRO A 269 -3.03 7.34 -13.54
CA PRO A 269 -1.92 8.30 -13.42
C PRO A 269 -0.99 8.28 -14.64
N HIS A 270 -0.94 7.18 -15.38
CA HIS A 270 -0.10 7.05 -16.57
C HIS A 270 -0.46 8.07 -17.66
N ASP A 271 -1.74 8.43 -17.82
CA ASP A 271 -2.19 9.43 -18.81
C ASP A 271 -1.57 10.80 -18.58
N TYR A 272 -1.12 11.07 -17.38
CA TYR A 272 -0.42 12.30 -16.99
C TYR A 272 1.10 12.13 -16.96
N LEU A 273 1.59 10.99 -16.47
CA LEU A 273 3.04 10.72 -16.39
C LEU A 273 3.72 10.70 -17.75
N ILE A 274 2.99 10.36 -18.82
CA ILE A 274 3.50 10.42 -20.21
C ILE A 274 3.93 11.82 -20.64
N GLN A 275 3.42 12.85 -19.97
CA GLN A 275 3.74 14.27 -20.25
C GLN A 275 5.03 14.69 -19.53
N ALA A 276 5.55 13.85 -18.63
CA ALA A 276 6.77 14.16 -17.89
C ALA A 276 8.02 13.62 -18.62
N ASP A 277 9.11 14.39 -18.51
CA ASP A 277 10.44 14.03 -19.01
C ASP A 277 11.24 13.30 -17.94
N ALA A 278 10.92 13.53 -16.65
CA ALA A 278 11.54 12.90 -15.48
C ALA A 278 10.52 12.71 -14.35
#